data_d8420eafffefd91c2fc4b8e7ea052aa0
#
_entry.id   d8420eafffefd91c2fc4b8e7ea052aa0
#
_cell.length_a   1.000
_cell.length_b   1.000
_cell.length_c   1.000
_cell.angle_alpha   90.00
_cell.angle_beta   90.00
_cell.angle_gamma   90.00
#
_symmetry.space_group_name_H-M   'P 1'
#
loop_
_entity.id
_entity.type
_entity.pdbx_description
1 polymer ?
#
loop_
_entity_poly.entity_id
_entity_poly.type
_entity_poly.pdbx_seq_one_letter_code
_entity_poly.pdbx_strand_id
1 'polypeptide(L)'
;MKIYRRAKRTNPPVALRPENRPDEHPDKRFRRTERALREALLDMLHQKRITEITTTELCRRADVSRNTFYAHYTAVEHLYDDMENDFVRALINAFEVTVPGPGCSREQAFAANVDMAAHFLDIVRENRRMAEALAQDQFVSPFYRKLYPLLREKIIPLSEAAGRQVPDGDPVLGPPYLYLFNGSRALIDRWIAHGMAEDTRLIAEYLVRLGMAALEA
;
A
#
# COMPACT_ATOMS: atom_id res chain seq x y z
N MET A 1 -39.88 19.51 -25.37
CA MET A 1 -38.47 19.09 -25.48
C MET A 1 -37.98 18.79 -24.07
N LYS A 2 -38.05 17.52 -23.63
CA LYS A 2 -37.75 17.10 -22.27
C LYS A 2 -36.26 16.70 -22.20
N ILE A 3 -35.49 17.44 -21.43
CA ILE A 3 -34.06 17.19 -21.20
C ILE A 3 -33.93 16.15 -20.09
N TYR A 4 -33.49 14.92 -20.40
CA TYR A 4 -33.16 13.89 -19.46
C TYR A 4 -31.81 14.24 -18.75
N ARG A 5 -31.89 14.67 -17.50
CA ARG A 5 -30.73 14.75 -16.61
C ARG A 5 -30.34 13.33 -16.17
N ARG A 6 -29.23 12.85 -16.70
CA ARG A 6 -28.59 11.59 -16.29
C ARG A 6 -27.96 11.81 -14.91
N ALA A 7 -28.54 11.21 -13.87
CA ALA A 7 -27.99 11.20 -12.52
C ALA A 7 -26.62 10.50 -12.52
N LYS A 8 -25.59 11.21 -12.04
CA LYS A 8 -24.28 10.62 -11.74
C LYS A 8 -24.46 9.62 -10.62
N ARG A 9 -24.24 8.32 -10.90
CA ARG A 9 -24.07 7.30 -9.87
C ARG A 9 -22.74 7.61 -9.15
N THR A 10 -22.81 8.22 -7.99
CA THR A 10 -21.73 8.24 -7.02
C THR A 10 -21.65 6.87 -6.39
N ASN A 11 -20.56 6.13 -6.64
CA ASN A 11 -20.28 4.94 -5.86
C ASN A 11 -20.15 5.36 -4.38
N PRO A 12 -20.79 4.65 -3.44
CA PRO A 12 -20.57 4.92 -2.03
C PRO A 12 -19.10 4.68 -1.69
N PRO A 13 -18.52 5.45 -0.76
CA PRO A 13 -17.16 5.22 -0.30
C PRO A 13 -17.05 3.80 0.24
N VAL A 14 -15.94 3.13 -0.08
CA VAL A 14 -15.60 1.80 0.47
C VAL A 14 -15.64 1.94 1.99
N ALA A 15 -16.66 1.33 2.61
CA ALA A 15 -16.80 1.32 4.05
C ALA A 15 -15.59 0.55 4.62
N LEU A 16 -14.67 1.28 5.23
CA LEU A 16 -13.67 0.70 6.11
C LEU A 16 -14.40 -0.12 7.15
N ARG A 17 -14.02 -1.38 7.35
CA ARG A 17 -14.58 -2.19 8.44
C ARG A 17 -14.40 -1.41 9.73
N PRO A 18 -15.44 -1.26 10.58
CA PRO A 18 -15.29 -0.58 11.85
C PRO A 18 -14.23 -1.29 12.68
N GLU A 19 -13.22 -0.55 13.08
CA GLU A 19 -12.25 -0.96 14.09
C GLU A 19 -13.01 -1.23 15.39
N ASN A 20 -12.61 -2.31 16.07
CA ASN A 20 -13.10 -2.76 17.38
C ASN A 20 -14.48 -3.48 17.41
N ARG A 21 -14.42 -4.79 17.14
CA ARG A 21 -15.17 -5.73 17.99
C ARG A 21 -14.16 -6.37 18.96
N PRO A 22 -14.41 -6.30 20.29
CA PRO A 22 -13.60 -7.01 21.25
C PRO A 22 -13.75 -8.51 21.01
N ASP A 23 -12.62 -9.20 20.92
CA ASP A 23 -12.34 -10.62 21.09
C ASP A 23 -13.51 -11.62 20.96
N GLU A 24 -14.10 -11.73 19.79
CA GLU A 24 -14.51 -13.02 19.30
C GLU A 24 -13.27 -13.63 18.64
N HIS A 25 -12.58 -14.53 19.35
CA HIS A 25 -11.48 -15.31 18.81
C HIS A 25 -12.01 -16.05 17.56
N PRO A 26 -11.63 -15.67 16.34
CA PRO A 26 -11.95 -16.47 15.17
C PRO A 26 -11.37 -17.86 15.46
N ASP A 27 -12.19 -18.90 15.32
CA ASP A 27 -11.80 -20.28 15.52
C ASP A 27 -10.41 -20.51 14.91
N LYS A 28 -9.52 -21.18 15.64
CA LYS A 28 -8.15 -21.48 15.17
C LYS A 28 -8.18 -22.13 13.78
N ARG A 29 -9.25 -22.87 13.47
CA ARG A 29 -9.50 -23.48 12.18
C ARG A 29 -9.76 -22.42 11.10
N PHE A 30 -10.54 -21.37 11.41
CA PHE A 30 -10.81 -20.26 10.50
C PHE A 30 -9.51 -19.55 10.10
N ARG A 31 -8.69 -19.15 11.08
CA ARG A 31 -7.38 -18.51 10.82
C ARG A 31 -6.42 -19.40 10.05
N ARG A 32 -6.43 -20.72 10.31
CA ARG A 32 -5.58 -21.67 9.57
C ARG A 32 -5.99 -21.75 8.11
N THR A 33 -7.29 -21.81 7.83
CA THR A 33 -7.83 -21.81 6.47
C THR A 33 -7.50 -20.52 5.74
N GLU A 34 -7.71 -19.38 6.37
CA GLU A 34 -7.37 -18.07 5.81
C GLU A 34 -5.89 -17.99 5.44
N ARG A 35 -4.99 -18.40 6.34
CA ARG A 35 -3.56 -18.45 6.06
C ARG A 35 -3.24 -19.34 4.86
N ALA A 36 -3.81 -20.55 4.79
CA ALA A 36 -3.57 -21.47 3.69
C ALA A 36 -4.02 -20.89 2.34
N LEU A 37 -5.18 -20.20 2.31
CA LEU A 37 -5.68 -19.52 1.12
C LEU A 37 -4.78 -18.36 0.69
N ARG A 38 -4.31 -17.53 1.64
CA ARG A 38 -3.38 -16.41 1.39
C ARG A 38 -2.05 -16.90 0.83
N GLU A 39 -1.46 -17.93 1.44
CA GLU A 39 -0.21 -18.52 0.97
C GLU A 39 -0.34 -19.10 -0.43
N ALA A 40 -1.41 -19.86 -0.68
CA ALA A 40 -1.67 -20.45 -2.00
C ALA A 40 -1.86 -19.35 -3.06
N LEU A 41 -2.56 -18.26 -2.74
CA LEU A 41 -2.76 -17.15 -3.67
C LEU A 41 -1.43 -16.46 -4.00
N LEU A 42 -0.59 -16.16 -3.00
CA LEU A 42 0.74 -15.58 -3.23
C LEU A 42 1.62 -16.46 -4.12
N ASP A 43 1.59 -17.80 -3.91
CA ASP A 43 2.31 -18.75 -4.78
C ASP A 43 1.85 -18.67 -6.24
N MET A 44 0.54 -18.50 -6.47
CA MET A 44 -0.02 -18.44 -7.82
C MET A 44 0.24 -17.10 -8.51
N LEU A 45 0.25 -16.01 -7.77
CA LEU A 45 0.51 -14.65 -8.28
C LEU A 45 1.93 -14.49 -8.85
N HIS A 46 2.89 -15.34 -8.46
CA HIS A 46 4.21 -15.37 -9.10
C HIS A 46 4.18 -15.86 -10.56
N GLN A 47 3.13 -16.57 -10.97
CA GLN A 47 3.05 -17.22 -12.29
C GLN A 47 1.89 -16.72 -13.15
N LYS A 48 0.85 -16.16 -12.52
CA LYS A 48 -0.41 -15.79 -13.16
C LYS A 48 -0.90 -14.43 -12.62
N ARG A 49 -1.64 -13.71 -13.46
CA ARG A 49 -2.39 -12.54 -13.00
C ARG A 49 -3.58 -12.97 -12.14
N ILE A 50 -4.04 -12.11 -11.24
CA ILE A 50 -5.20 -12.35 -10.38
C ILE A 50 -6.44 -12.77 -11.20
N THR A 51 -6.66 -12.15 -12.36
CA THR A 51 -7.79 -12.45 -13.27
C THR A 51 -7.76 -13.82 -13.91
N GLU A 52 -6.61 -14.51 -13.86
CA GLU A 52 -6.41 -15.86 -14.41
C GLU A 52 -6.51 -16.96 -13.36
N ILE A 53 -6.64 -16.57 -12.08
CA ILE A 53 -6.69 -17.51 -10.96
C ILE A 53 -8.15 -17.86 -10.65
N THR A 54 -8.49 -19.13 -10.80
CA THR A 54 -9.84 -19.61 -10.49
C THR A 54 -9.97 -20.07 -9.04
N THR A 55 -11.17 -19.95 -8.46
CA THR A 55 -11.48 -20.49 -7.12
C THR A 55 -11.14 -21.99 -7.01
N THR A 56 -11.36 -22.76 -8.07
CA THR A 56 -11.09 -24.21 -8.07
C THR A 56 -9.57 -24.49 -7.97
N GLU A 57 -8.74 -23.76 -8.71
CA GLU A 57 -7.29 -23.90 -8.64
C GLU A 57 -6.75 -23.47 -7.28
N LEU A 58 -7.23 -22.34 -6.77
CA LEU A 58 -6.85 -21.83 -5.46
C LEU A 58 -7.20 -22.81 -4.34
N CYS A 59 -8.43 -23.34 -4.32
CA CYS A 59 -8.87 -24.31 -3.33
C CYS A 59 -8.05 -25.59 -3.37
N ARG A 60 -7.73 -26.09 -4.56
CA ARG A 60 -6.87 -27.26 -4.74
C ARG A 60 -5.46 -27.00 -4.20
N ARG A 61 -4.88 -25.84 -4.48
CA ARG A 61 -3.54 -25.46 -4.01
C ARG A 61 -3.47 -25.28 -2.49
N ALA A 62 -4.52 -24.70 -1.91
CA ALA A 62 -4.63 -24.46 -0.48
C ALA A 62 -5.05 -25.70 0.34
N ASP A 63 -5.41 -26.80 -0.32
CA ASP A 63 -6.05 -27.99 0.31
C ASP A 63 -7.30 -27.61 1.11
N VAL A 64 -8.16 -26.78 0.51
CA VAL A 64 -9.40 -26.27 1.11
C VAL A 64 -10.60 -26.61 0.22
N SER A 65 -11.71 -27.06 0.80
CA SER A 65 -12.93 -27.28 0.03
C SER A 65 -13.52 -25.96 -0.50
N ARG A 66 -14.21 -25.99 -1.65
CA ARG A 66 -14.92 -24.82 -2.19
C ARG A 66 -15.96 -24.26 -1.21
N ASN A 67 -16.66 -25.12 -0.49
CA ASN A 67 -17.64 -24.68 0.53
C ASN A 67 -16.92 -23.92 1.66
N THR A 68 -15.78 -24.40 2.09
CA THR A 68 -14.95 -23.72 3.09
C THR A 68 -14.44 -22.37 2.54
N PHE A 69 -14.00 -22.31 1.27
CA PHE A 69 -13.61 -21.05 0.64
C PHE A 69 -14.76 -20.04 0.66
N TYR A 70 -15.96 -20.44 0.22
CA TYR A 70 -17.11 -19.55 0.18
C TYR A 70 -17.66 -19.13 1.56
N ALA A 71 -17.27 -19.83 2.63
CA ALA A 71 -17.50 -19.37 3.99
C ALA A 71 -16.58 -18.20 4.42
N HIS A 72 -15.45 -18.01 3.72
CA HIS A 72 -14.46 -16.94 3.96
C HIS A 72 -14.59 -15.80 2.95
N TYR A 73 -14.68 -16.14 1.66
CA TYR A 73 -14.61 -15.18 0.55
C TYR A 73 -15.62 -15.51 -0.54
N THR A 74 -16.22 -14.52 -1.15
CA THR A 74 -17.18 -14.71 -2.25
C THR A 74 -16.49 -14.90 -3.60
N ALA A 75 -15.25 -14.41 -3.75
CA ALA A 75 -14.41 -14.52 -4.96
C ALA A 75 -12.92 -14.47 -4.61
N VAL A 76 -12.06 -14.88 -5.53
CA VAL A 76 -10.60 -14.81 -5.36
C VAL A 76 -10.13 -13.36 -5.25
N GLU A 77 -10.75 -12.48 -6.00
CA GLU A 77 -10.49 -11.05 -5.99
C GLU A 77 -10.75 -10.43 -4.61
N HIS A 78 -11.74 -10.90 -3.86
CA HIS A 78 -12.01 -10.41 -2.50
C HIS A 78 -10.93 -10.83 -1.50
N LEU A 79 -10.38 -12.03 -1.63
CA LEU A 79 -9.20 -12.45 -0.87
C LEU A 79 -8.00 -11.56 -1.21
N TYR A 80 -7.77 -11.31 -2.52
CA TYR A 80 -6.69 -10.44 -2.98
C TYR A 80 -6.84 -9.01 -2.45
N ASP A 81 -8.04 -8.44 -2.53
CA ASP A 81 -8.36 -7.11 -2.00
C ASP A 81 -8.11 -7.00 -0.49
N ASP A 82 -8.47 -8.04 0.29
CA ASP A 82 -8.19 -8.08 1.73
C ASP A 82 -6.68 -8.09 2.01
N MET A 83 -5.91 -8.88 1.25
CA MET A 83 -4.46 -8.93 1.38
C MET A 83 -3.80 -7.60 0.99
N GLU A 84 -4.26 -6.98 -0.09
CA GLU A 84 -3.80 -5.66 -0.54
C GLU A 84 -4.11 -4.59 0.52
N ASN A 85 -5.31 -4.59 1.10
CA ASN A 85 -5.71 -3.66 2.16
C ASN A 85 -4.89 -3.85 3.44
N ASP A 86 -4.56 -5.10 3.82
CA ASP A 86 -3.69 -5.39 4.96
C ASP A 86 -2.27 -4.83 4.72
N PHE A 87 -1.74 -4.99 3.52
CA PHE A 87 -0.44 -4.47 3.14
C PHE A 87 -0.42 -2.93 3.11
N VAL A 88 -1.45 -2.29 2.52
CA VAL A 88 -1.60 -0.82 2.55
C VAL A 88 -1.63 -0.31 3.99
N ARG A 89 -2.39 -0.94 4.90
CA ARG A 89 -2.43 -0.55 6.30
C ARG A 89 -1.06 -0.65 6.97
N ALA A 90 -0.33 -1.74 6.73
CA ALA A 90 1.02 -1.90 7.26
C ALA A 90 1.95 -0.77 6.78
N LEU A 91 1.90 -0.42 5.49
CA LEU A 91 2.70 0.66 4.91
C LEU A 91 2.33 2.03 5.49
N ILE A 92 1.05 2.32 5.67
CA ILE A 92 0.60 3.59 6.24
C ILE A 92 1.03 3.74 7.70
N ASN A 93 1.00 2.67 8.48
CA ASN A 93 1.46 2.68 9.87
C ASN A 93 2.96 3.03 10.00
N ALA A 94 3.77 2.80 8.95
CA ALA A 94 5.16 3.26 8.94
C ALA A 94 5.30 4.79 9.07
N PHE A 95 4.27 5.55 8.67
CA PHE A 95 4.25 7.00 8.78
C PHE A 95 3.78 7.53 10.15
N GLU A 96 3.42 6.65 11.07
CA GLU A 96 3.07 7.02 12.46
C GLU A 96 4.29 7.25 13.36
N VAL A 97 5.49 7.04 12.82
CA VAL A 97 6.76 7.28 13.51
C VAL A 97 6.99 8.79 13.65
N THR A 98 7.46 9.19 14.81
CA THR A 98 7.61 10.56 15.31
C THR A 98 8.24 11.51 14.29
N VAL A 99 7.46 12.47 13.83
CA VAL A 99 7.95 13.61 13.08
C VAL A 99 8.72 14.52 14.03
N PRO A 100 9.91 15.01 13.64
CA PRO A 100 10.61 16.01 14.40
C PRO A 100 9.72 17.25 14.60
N GLY A 101 9.60 17.70 15.84
CA GLY A 101 8.79 18.87 16.17
C GLY A 101 9.30 20.18 15.52
N PRO A 102 8.50 21.26 15.59
CA PRO A 102 8.91 22.58 15.13
C PRO A 102 10.25 22.99 15.75
N GLY A 103 11.20 23.43 14.93
CA GLY A 103 12.53 23.87 15.38
C GLY A 103 13.63 22.80 15.33
N CYS A 104 13.38 21.61 14.79
CA CYS A 104 14.44 20.65 14.53
C CYS A 104 15.41 21.15 13.46
N SER A 105 16.69 20.76 13.55
CA SER A 105 17.66 21.07 12.49
C SER A 105 17.34 20.31 11.19
N ARG A 106 17.85 20.81 10.05
CA ARG A 106 17.71 20.12 8.76
C ARG A 106 18.28 18.69 8.80
N GLU A 107 19.38 18.47 9.54
CA GLU A 107 20.00 17.17 9.71
C GLU A 107 19.10 16.22 10.54
N GLN A 108 18.48 16.73 11.60
CA GLN A 108 17.52 15.96 12.40
C GLN A 108 16.27 15.58 11.59
N ALA A 109 15.75 16.51 10.78
CA ALA A 109 14.64 16.25 9.88
C ALA A 109 15.00 15.20 8.81
N PHE A 110 16.21 15.30 8.23
CA PHE A 110 16.70 14.33 7.26
C PHE A 110 16.81 12.94 7.89
N ALA A 111 17.46 12.81 9.05
CA ALA A 111 17.63 11.54 9.74
C ALA A 111 16.27 10.88 10.08
N ALA A 112 15.32 11.65 10.60
CA ALA A 112 13.99 11.12 10.93
C ALA A 112 13.22 10.67 9.68
N ASN A 113 13.32 11.39 8.56
CA ASN A 113 12.71 10.97 7.30
C ASN A 113 13.37 9.69 6.74
N VAL A 114 14.70 9.54 6.90
CA VAL A 114 15.41 8.30 6.53
C VAL A 114 14.95 7.13 7.39
N ASP A 115 14.82 7.31 8.71
CA ASP A 115 14.33 6.26 9.60
C ASP A 115 12.90 5.84 9.25
N MET A 116 12.01 6.78 8.95
CA MET A 116 10.66 6.52 8.48
C MET A 116 10.65 5.77 7.15
N ALA A 117 11.42 6.22 6.17
CA ALA A 117 11.51 5.57 4.87
C ALA A 117 12.14 4.17 4.96
N ALA A 118 13.14 3.97 5.82
CA ALA A 118 13.73 2.67 6.07
C ALA A 118 12.70 1.71 6.69
N HIS A 119 11.93 2.16 7.67
CA HIS A 119 10.86 1.37 8.26
C HIS A 119 9.78 0.98 7.23
N PHE A 120 9.37 1.91 6.36
CA PHE A 120 8.47 1.62 5.23
C PHE A 120 9.05 0.51 4.33
N LEU A 121 10.33 0.61 3.96
CA LEU A 121 11.01 -0.39 3.12
C LEU A 121 11.18 -1.74 3.83
N ASP A 122 11.38 -1.75 5.16
CA ASP A 122 11.41 -2.99 5.95
C ASP A 122 10.07 -3.71 5.89
N ILE A 123 8.94 -2.98 5.98
CA ILE A 123 7.60 -3.56 5.80
C ILE A 123 7.43 -4.13 4.38
N VAL A 124 7.92 -3.42 3.34
CA VAL A 124 7.91 -3.94 1.96
C VAL A 124 8.69 -5.25 1.89
N ARG A 125 9.88 -5.32 2.49
CA ARG A 125 10.75 -6.51 2.51
C ARG A 125 10.14 -7.67 3.29
N GLU A 126 9.52 -7.41 4.44
CA GLU A 126 8.80 -8.40 5.24
C GLU A 126 7.59 -8.99 4.50
N ASN A 127 6.95 -8.18 3.65
CA ASN A 127 5.84 -8.58 2.80
C ASN A 127 6.27 -8.83 1.34
N ARG A 128 7.51 -9.31 1.15
CA ARG A 128 8.18 -9.46 -0.15
C ARG A 128 7.28 -10.04 -1.23
N ARG A 129 6.61 -11.16 -0.96
CA ARG A 129 5.78 -11.87 -1.96
C ARG A 129 4.60 -11.02 -2.45
N MET A 130 3.97 -10.25 -1.55
CA MET A 130 2.91 -9.32 -1.93
C MET A 130 3.45 -8.13 -2.72
N ALA A 131 4.59 -7.58 -2.29
CA ALA A 131 5.26 -6.50 -3.00
C ALA A 131 5.68 -6.91 -4.43
N GLU A 132 6.24 -8.11 -4.60
CA GLU A 132 6.61 -8.67 -5.92
C GLU A 132 5.36 -8.86 -6.81
N ALA A 133 4.25 -9.37 -6.26
CA ALA A 133 3.00 -9.54 -7.00
C ALA A 133 2.44 -8.20 -7.49
N LEU A 134 2.49 -7.15 -6.65
CA LEU A 134 2.03 -5.80 -7.00
C LEU A 134 2.95 -5.10 -8.02
N ALA A 135 4.27 -5.32 -7.94
CA ALA A 135 5.25 -4.72 -8.84
C ALA A 135 5.16 -5.29 -10.28
N GLN A 136 4.60 -6.49 -10.46
CA GLN A 136 4.39 -7.08 -11.80
C GLN A 136 3.29 -6.36 -12.59
N ASP A 137 2.39 -5.64 -11.95
CA ASP A 137 1.32 -4.91 -12.60
C ASP A 137 1.84 -3.54 -13.09
N GLN A 138 2.32 -3.50 -14.36
CA GLN A 138 3.02 -2.34 -14.95
C GLN A 138 2.13 -1.11 -15.17
N PHE A 139 0.81 -1.23 -15.12
CA PHE A 139 -0.14 -0.12 -15.25
C PHE A 139 -0.61 0.31 -13.86
N VAL A 140 -0.91 1.59 -13.69
CA VAL A 140 -1.36 2.24 -12.43
C VAL A 140 -2.21 1.27 -11.62
N SER A 141 -1.56 0.46 -10.81
CA SER A 141 -2.18 -0.58 -10.01
C SER A 141 -3.28 0.03 -9.14
N PRO A 142 -4.42 -0.62 -8.98
CA PRO A 142 -5.43 -0.23 -7.99
C PRO A 142 -4.83 0.02 -6.60
N PHE A 143 -3.74 -0.68 -6.27
CA PHE A 143 -2.94 -0.48 -5.08
C PHE A 143 -2.50 0.98 -4.88
N TYR A 144 -1.91 1.63 -5.89
CA TYR A 144 -1.46 3.02 -5.77
C TYR A 144 -2.64 3.99 -5.63
N ARG A 145 -3.79 3.69 -6.22
CA ARG A 145 -5.02 4.47 -6.01
C ARG A 145 -5.55 4.38 -4.58
N LYS A 146 -5.29 3.27 -3.88
CA LYS A 146 -5.59 3.12 -2.45
C LYS A 146 -4.54 3.82 -1.58
N LEU A 147 -3.27 3.67 -1.95
CA LEU A 147 -2.15 4.16 -1.15
C LEU A 147 -2.01 5.69 -1.18
N TYR A 148 -2.12 6.33 -2.35
CA TYR A 148 -1.87 7.77 -2.49
C TYR A 148 -2.77 8.68 -1.64
N PRO A 149 -4.09 8.50 -1.56
CA PRO A 149 -4.92 9.32 -0.67
C PRO A 149 -4.51 9.22 0.79
N LEU A 150 -4.12 8.02 1.24
CA LEU A 150 -3.70 7.78 2.62
C LEU A 150 -2.32 8.40 2.91
N LEU A 151 -1.38 8.28 1.97
CA LEU A 151 -0.08 8.97 2.05
C LEU A 151 -0.27 10.48 2.12
N ARG A 152 -1.20 11.03 1.33
CA ARG A 152 -1.53 12.45 1.35
C ARG A 152 -1.96 12.92 2.74
N GLU A 153 -2.88 12.20 3.38
CA GLU A 153 -3.35 12.54 4.74
C GLU A 153 -2.21 12.57 5.78
N LYS A 154 -1.14 11.82 5.54
CA LYS A 154 0.06 11.80 6.41
C LYS A 154 1.09 12.85 6.01
N ILE A 155 1.36 13.02 4.70
CA ILE A 155 2.44 13.88 4.20
C ILE A 155 2.10 15.37 4.31
N ILE A 156 0.84 15.79 4.12
CA ILE A 156 0.46 17.20 4.21
C ILE A 156 0.77 17.79 5.58
N PRO A 157 0.27 17.24 6.70
CA PRO A 157 0.58 17.77 8.03
C PRO A 157 2.09 17.80 8.31
N LEU A 158 2.83 16.83 7.79
CA LEU A 158 4.29 16.77 7.91
C LEU A 158 4.98 17.92 7.16
N SER A 159 4.52 18.24 5.96
CA SER A 159 5.03 19.34 5.16
C SER A 159 4.71 20.69 5.79
N GLU A 160 3.50 20.88 6.28
CA GLU A 160 3.07 22.10 6.99
C GLU A 160 3.85 22.29 8.29
N ALA A 161 4.03 21.24 9.08
CA ALA A 161 4.85 21.27 10.30
C ALA A 161 6.32 21.62 10.03
N ALA A 162 6.82 21.25 8.83
CA ALA A 162 8.15 21.65 8.35
C ALA A 162 8.20 23.07 7.78
N GLY A 163 7.11 23.86 7.89
CA GLY A 163 7.04 25.23 7.40
C GLY A 163 6.90 25.36 5.88
N ARG A 164 6.56 24.27 5.18
CA ARG A 164 6.32 24.30 3.74
C ARG A 164 4.87 24.69 3.47
N GLN A 165 4.67 25.66 2.58
CA GLN A 165 3.34 25.94 2.04
C GLN A 165 2.95 24.80 1.10
N VAL A 166 1.89 24.09 1.45
CA VAL A 166 1.25 23.14 0.53
C VAL A 166 0.33 23.96 -0.37
N PRO A 167 0.52 23.96 -1.70
CA PRO A 167 -0.30 24.76 -2.60
C PRO A 167 -1.79 24.43 -2.45
N ASP A 168 -2.65 25.48 -2.53
CA ASP A 168 -4.09 25.28 -2.60
C ASP A 168 -4.45 24.41 -3.82
N GLY A 169 -5.11 23.29 -3.58
CA GLY A 169 -5.44 22.31 -4.59
C GLY A 169 -5.18 20.89 -4.12
N ASP A 170 -5.05 19.94 -5.05
CA ASP A 170 -4.61 18.59 -4.71
C ASP A 170 -3.08 18.51 -4.70
N PRO A 171 -2.43 18.64 -3.52
CA PRO A 171 -0.97 18.72 -3.42
C PRO A 171 -0.28 17.44 -3.88
N VAL A 172 -0.99 16.29 -3.89
CA VAL A 172 -0.49 15.02 -4.42
C VAL A 172 -0.41 15.04 -5.94
N LEU A 173 -1.18 15.90 -6.58
CA LEU A 173 -1.18 16.09 -8.05
C LEU A 173 -0.33 17.28 -8.49
N GLY A 174 0.21 18.10 -7.57
CA GLY A 174 1.17 19.16 -7.92
C GLY A 174 2.47 18.56 -8.48
N PRO A 175 3.14 19.27 -9.45
CA PRO A 175 4.30 18.73 -10.14
C PRO A 175 5.41 18.18 -9.22
N PRO A 176 5.82 18.84 -8.12
CA PRO A 176 6.83 18.32 -7.22
C PRO A 176 6.43 17.02 -6.53
N TYR A 177 5.18 16.93 -6.06
CA TYR A 177 4.66 15.73 -5.39
C TYR A 177 4.44 14.58 -6.38
N LEU A 178 3.95 14.89 -7.60
CA LEU A 178 3.81 13.90 -8.66
C LEU A 178 5.17 13.30 -9.03
N TYR A 179 6.20 14.13 -9.14
CA TYR A 179 7.57 13.69 -9.37
C TYR A 179 8.09 12.83 -8.20
N LEU A 180 7.92 13.31 -6.96
CA LEU A 180 8.31 12.60 -5.76
C LEU A 180 7.69 11.20 -5.69
N PHE A 181 6.39 11.09 -5.86
CA PHE A 181 5.69 9.79 -5.77
C PHE A 181 6.09 8.84 -6.90
N ASN A 182 6.14 9.30 -8.14
CA ASN A 182 6.50 8.44 -9.27
C ASN A 182 8.00 8.09 -9.25
N GLY A 183 8.86 9.02 -8.87
CA GLY A 183 10.28 8.77 -8.70
C GLY A 183 10.56 7.76 -7.58
N SER A 184 9.94 7.94 -6.43
CA SER A 184 10.03 7.01 -5.30
C SER A 184 9.52 5.62 -5.67
N ARG A 185 8.37 5.55 -6.34
CA ARG A 185 7.82 4.30 -6.86
C ARG A 185 8.82 3.60 -7.76
N ALA A 186 9.36 4.29 -8.75
CA ALA A 186 10.30 3.69 -9.72
C ALA A 186 11.55 3.11 -9.03
N LEU A 187 12.06 3.78 -7.99
CA LEU A 187 13.19 3.28 -7.19
C LEU A 187 12.81 2.03 -6.39
N ILE A 188 11.64 2.03 -5.77
CA ILE A 188 11.13 0.89 -4.99
C ILE A 188 10.85 -0.31 -5.91
N ASP A 189 10.16 -0.10 -7.02
CA ASP A 189 9.85 -1.16 -8.00
C ASP A 189 11.15 -1.78 -8.54
N ARG A 190 12.17 -0.95 -8.84
CA ARG A 190 13.49 -1.42 -9.23
C ARG A 190 14.15 -2.25 -8.14
N TRP A 191 14.13 -1.79 -6.89
CA TRP A 191 14.70 -2.49 -5.75
C TRP A 191 14.02 -3.86 -5.54
N ILE A 192 12.69 -3.92 -5.65
CA ILE A 192 11.91 -5.17 -5.61
C ILE A 192 12.35 -6.10 -6.75
N ALA A 193 12.41 -5.60 -7.99
CA ALA A 193 12.79 -6.37 -9.17
C ALA A 193 14.21 -6.94 -9.10
N HIS A 194 15.13 -6.29 -8.36
CA HIS A 194 16.49 -6.78 -8.10
C HIS A 194 16.59 -7.64 -6.83
N GLY A 195 15.46 -8.14 -6.32
CA GLY A 195 15.41 -9.05 -5.18
C GLY A 195 15.67 -8.40 -3.84
N MET A 196 15.50 -7.07 -3.74
CA MET A 196 15.70 -6.28 -2.49
C MET A 196 17.09 -6.51 -1.88
N ALA A 197 18.12 -6.58 -2.74
CA ALA A 197 19.48 -6.96 -2.34
C ALA A 197 20.18 -5.85 -1.55
N GLU A 198 19.87 -4.58 -1.87
CA GLU A 198 20.46 -3.44 -1.19
C GLU A 198 19.81 -3.26 0.20
N ASP A 199 20.59 -2.68 1.12
CA ASP A 199 20.13 -2.33 2.46
C ASP A 199 19.00 -1.29 2.40
N THR A 200 17.95 -1.49 3.23
CA THR A 200 16.78 -0.60 3.27
C THR A 200 17.15 0.82 3.63
N ARG A 201 18.14 1.01 4.52
CA ARG A 201 18.59 2.35 4.89
C ARG A 201 19.26 3.09 3.74
N LEU A 202 20.06 2.38 2.92
CA LEU A 202 20.67 2.97 1.73
C LEU A 202 19.61 3.46 0.73
N ILE A 203 18.61 2.63 0.45
CA ILE A 203 17.50 3.02 -0.45
C ILE A 203 16.69 4.17 0.16
N ALA A 204 16.44 4.14 1.48
CA ALA A 204 15.76 5.21 2.21
C ALA A 204 16.50 6.55 2.08
N GLU A 205 17.82 6.56 2.21
CA GLU A 205 18.64 7.76 2.02
C GLU A 205 18.49 8.34 0.62
N TYR A 206 18.48 7.51 -0.43
CA TYR A 206 18.23 7.97 -1.80
C TYR A 206 16.83 8.57 -1.94
N LEU A 207 15.79 7.88 -1.44
CA LEU A 207 14.40 8.35 -1.51
C LEU A 207 14.23 9.72 -0.84
N VAL A 208 14.78 9.88 0.37
CA VAL A 208 14.66 11.13 1.13
C VAL A 208 15.47 12.25 0.48
N ARG A 209 16.72 11.99 0.06
CA ARG A 209 17.59 12.98 -0.57
C ARG A 209 16.99 13.53 -1.87
N LEU A 210 16.51 12.63 -2.74
CA LEU A 210 15.88 13.01 -4.01
C LEU A 210 14.52 13.67 -3.80
N GLY A 211 13.75 13.18 -2.81
CA GLY A 211 12.46 13.76 -2.46
C GLY A 211 12.58 15.19 -1.91
N MET A 212 13.53 15.43 -1.02
CA MET A 212 13.80 16.78 -0.51
C MET A 212 14.23 17.74 -1.63
N ALA A 213 15.11 17.29 -2.52
CA ALA A 213 15.54 18.09 -3.66
C ALA A 213 14.37 18.45 -4.61
N ALA A 214 13.47 17.49 -4.86
CA ALA A 214 12.29 17.72 -5.69
C ALA A 214 11.27 18.71 -5.07
N LEU A 215 11.21 18.79 -3.74
CA LEU A 215 10.31 19.71 -3.02
C LEU A 215 10.94 21.08 -2.78
N GLU A 216 12.23 21.26 -3.01
CA GLU A 216 12.97 22.52 -2.91
C GLU A 216 13.11 23.24 -4.28
N ALA A 217 12.78 22.54 -5.38
CA ALA A 217 12.84 23.06 -6.75
C ALA A 217 11.60 23.87 -7.12
#